data_90ce719f43de35d3fad9cbafb16af025
#
_entry.id   90ce719f43de35d3fad9cbafb16af025
#
_cell.length_a   1.000
_cell.length_b   1.000
_cell.length_c   1.000
_cell.angle_alpha   90.00
_cell.angle_beta   90.00
_cell.angle_gamma   90.00
#
_symmetry.space_group_name_H-M   'P 1'
#
loop_
_entity.id
_entity.type
_entity.pdbx_description
1 polymer ?
#
loop_
_entity_poly.entity_id
_entity_poly.type
_entity_poly.pdbx_seq_one_letter_code
_entity_poly.pdbx_strand_id
1 'polypeptide(L)'
;MTNTTPRIAVLGAGRVGPAIARLALDAGHSVAIATSGNPGQLELVTQLLIPGAEPLWAADAIARADIVVLAMPLHRFLRMDPNALFEKLVIDAMNYWPPTDGKLPPPFNDDRVGTSELVAGRLPDATVVKTLNHVGYHELESHARPSGSVDRRALGVAGDDLNAVNTVSAFVDRIGYDAVPVGPLSAGRVLQPGGPVFGAVLRREDFERAVHNHSGAQALGRAEYGQVA
;
A
#
# COMPACT_ATOMS: atom_id res chain seq x y z
N MET A 1 -2.82 26.55 -12.18
CA MET A 1 -3.15 25.12 -12.08
C MET A 1 -3.79 24.93 -10.72
N THR A 2 -5.07 24.64 -10.66
CA THR A 2 -5.79 24.35 -9.42
C THR A 2 -5.20 23.04 -8.86
N ASN A 3 -4.50 23.15 -7.76
CA ASN A 3 -3.89 22.01 -7.08
C ASN A 3 -5.02 21.24 -6.37
N THR A 4 -5.82 20.50 -7.15
CA THR A 4 -6.88 19.66 -6.62
C THR A 4 -6.25 18.43 -5.98
N THR A 5 -6.53 18.23 -4.71
CA THR A 5 -6.09 17.04 -3.96
C THR A 5 -6.65 15.78 -4.63
N PRO A 6 -5.84 14.73 -4.88
CA PRO A 6 -6.31 13.49 -5.49
C PRO A 6 -7.52 12.89 -4.75
N ARG A 7 -8.47 12.34 -5.48
CA ARG A 7 -9.59 11.56 -4.94
C ARG A 7 -9.12 10.13 -4.70
N ILE A 8 -9.39 9.62 -3.51
CA ILE A 8 -8.91 8.31 -3.08
C ILE A 8 -10.08 7.33 -3.02
N ALA A 9 -9.93 6.16 -3.64
CA ALA A 9 -10.82 5.03 -3.38
C ALA A 9 -10.09 4.00 -2.52
N VAL A 10 -10.67 3.62 -1.39
CA VAL A 10 -10.15 2.56 -0.52
C VAL A 10 -11.00 1.31 -0.72
N LEU A 11 -10.40 0.26 -1.28
CA LEU A 11 -11.05 -1.04 -1.47
C LEU A 11 -10.71 -1.96 -0.30
N GLY A 12 -11.64 -2.05 0.64
CA GLY A 12 -11.55 -2.82 1.87
C GLY A 12 -11.91 -2.00 3.10
N ALA A 13 -12.94 -2.43 3.83
CA ALA A 13 -13.42 -1.81 5.06
C ALA A 13 -13.10 -2.68 6.30
N GLY A 14 -11.97 -3.40 6.26
CA GLY A 14 -11.46 -4.18 7.38
C GLY A 14 -10.80 -3.27 8.44
N ARG A 15 -9.57 -3.61 8.84
CA ARG A 15 -8.81 -2.83 9.85
C ARG A 15 -7.95 -1.75 9.22
N VAL A 16 -7.24 -2.07 8.12
CA VAL A 16 -6.27 -1.19 7.45
C VAL A 16 -6.98 -0.10 6.66
N GLY A 17 -8.00 -0.45 5.86
CA GLY A 17 -8.70 0.50 4.99
C GLY A 17 -9.28 1.71 5.72
N PRO A 18 -10.04 1.53 6.82
CA PRO A 18 -10.55 2.64 7.62
C PRO A 18 -9.47 3.58 8.17
N ALA A 19 -8.33 3.04 8.62
CA ALA A 19 -7.22 3.86 9.11
C ALA A 19 -6.60 4.72 7.99
N ILE A 20 -6.37 4.14 6.81
CA ILE A 20 -5.90 4.88 5.63
C ILE A 20 -6.93 5.93 5.20
N ALA A 21 -8.21 5.57 5.20
CA ALA A 21 -9.29 6.48 4.81
C ALA A 21 -9.36 7.72 5.72
N ARG A 22 -9.28 7.54 7.06
CA ARG A 22 -9.25 8.67 8.00
C ARG A 22 -8.04 9.58 7.79
N LEU A 23 -6.85 9.02 7.66
CA LEU A 23 -5.64 9.81 7.37
C LEU A 23 -5.75 10.59 6.06
N ALA A 24 -6.33 9.99 5.03
CA ALA A 24 -6.55 10.68 3.76
C ALA A 24 -7.57 11.82 3.90
N LEU A 25 -8.66 11.64 4.67
CA LEU A 25 -9.64 12.69 4.97
C LEU A 25 -9.01 13.83 5.76
N ASP A 26 -8.22 13.50 6.81
CA ASP A 26 -7.51 14.49 7.65
C ASP A 26 -6.50 15.29 6.82
N ALA A 27 -5.93 14.67 5.81
CA ALA A 27 -5.04 15.32 4.84
C ALA A 27 -5.78 16.13 3.75
N GLY A 28 -7.12 16.19 3.80
CA GLY A 28 -7.96 16.98 2.89
C GLY A 28 -8.27 16.30 1.55
N HIS A 29 -8.13 14.98 1.45
CA HIS A 29 -8.57 14.22 0.29
C HIS A 29 -10.08 13.90 0.37
N SER A 30 -10.74 13.83 -0.79
CA SER A 30 -12.05 13.17 -0.89
C SER A 30 -11.83 11.66 -0.90
N VAL A 31 -12.57 10.92 -0.06
CA VAL A 31 -12.38 9.48 0.08
C VAL A 31 -13.69 8.74 -0.16
N ALA A 32 -13.65 7.79 -1.09
CA ALA A 32 -14.67 6.76 -1.23
C ALA A 32 -14.15 5.44 -0.60
N ILE A 33 -15.04 4.70 0.07
CA ILE A 33 -14.72 3.38 0.61
C ILE A 33 -15.68 2.34 0.05
N ALA A 34 -15.14 1.19 -0.34
CA ALA A 34 -15.93 0.11 -0.93
C ALA A 34 -15.51 -1.26 -0.41
N THR A 35 -16.45 -2.18 -0.45
CA THR A 35 -16.25 -3.63 -0.28
C THR A 35 -16.85 -4.37 -1.46
N SER A 36 -16.82 -5.70 -1.43
CA SER A 36 -17.51 -6.52 -2.42
C SER A 36 -19.04 -6.54 -2.26
N GLY A 37 -19.57 -5.93 -1.18
CA GLY A 37 -20.99 -5.91 -0.84
C GLY A 37 -21.68 -4.57 -1.14
N ASN A 38 -22.97 -4.52 -0.80
CA ASN A 38 -23.80 -3.33 -0.93
C ASN A 38 -23.26 -2.16 -0.05
N PRO A 39 -23.02 -0.97 -0.61
CA PRO A 39 -22.56 0.20 0.15
C PRO A 39 -23.48 0.59 1.31
N GLY A 40 -24.81 0.35 1.24
CA GLY A 40 -25.73 0.56 2.35
C GLY A 40 -25.38 -0.19 3.63
N GLN A 41 -24.67 -1.31 3.52
CA GLN A 41 -24.16 -2.04 4.68
C GLN A 41 -22.97 -1.34 5.35
N LEU A 42 -22.32 -0.41 4.64
CA LEU A 42 -21.19 0.38 5.14
C LEU A 42 -21.61 1.74 5.70
N GLU A 43 -22.84 2.21 5.44
CA GLU A 43 -23.26 3.55 5.84
C GLU A 43 -23.07 3.82 7.34
N LEU A 44 -23.53 2.92 8.20
CA LEU A 44 -23.37 3.07 9.64
C LEU A 44 -21.90 3.02 10.06
N VAL A 45 -21.11 2.11 9.44
CA VAL A 45 -19.69 1.98 9.71
C VAL A 45 -18.94 3.23 9.29
N THR A 46 -19.24 3.78 8.10
CA THR A 46 -18.60 5.02 7.62
C THR A 46 -19.00 6.23 8.48
N GLN A 47 -20.26 6.38 8.83
CA GLN A 47 -20.72 7.46 9.68
C GLN A 47 -20.04 7.47 11.06
N LEU A 48 -19.85 6.32 11.66
CA LEU A 48 -19.29 6.19 13.02
C LEU A 48 -17.76 6.12 13.04
N LEU A 49 -17.15 5.41 12.09
CA LEU A 49 -15.71 5.10 12.14
C LEU A 49 -14.87 5.89 11.13
N ILE A 50 -15.49 6.41 10.07
CA ILE A 50 -14.79 7.12 9.00
C ILE A 50 -15.65 8.33 8.55
N PRO A 51 -16.03 9.24 9.46
CA PRO A 51 -16.89 10.36 9.11
C PRO A 51 -16.27 11.19 7.99
N GLY A 52 -17.05 11.40 6.92
CA GLY A 52 -16.60 12.10 5.71
C GLY A 52 -16.23 11.17 4.54
N ALA A 53 -16.05 9.85 4.75
CA ALA A 53 -15.91 8.92 3.65
C ALA A 53 -17.27 8.61 3.00
N GLU A 54 -17.30 8.50 1.67
CA GLU A 54 -18.49 8.12 0.91
C GLU A 54 -18.49 6.59 0.68
N PRO A 55 -19.48 5.84 1.22
CA PRO A 55 -19.61 4.42 0.90
C PRO A 55 -20.16 4.26 -0.51
N LEU A 56 -19.44 3.57 -1.39
CA LEU A 56 -19.82 3.38 -2.79
C LEU A 56 -19.73 1.92 -3.19
N TRP A 57 -20.37 1.55 -4.31
CA TRP A 57 -20.04 0.36 -5.04
C TRP A 57 -18.59 0.44 -5.52
N ALA A 58 -17.87 -0.69 -5.52
CA ALA A 58 -16.45 -0.71 -5.90
C ALA A 58 -16.21 -0.09 -7.29
N ALA A 59 -17.07 -0.38 -8.27
CA ALA A 59 -16.96 0.18 -9.62
C ALA A 59 -17.08 1.71 -9.62
N ASP A 60 -18.03 2.28 -8.85
CA ASP A 60 -18.23 3.73 -8.77
C ASP A 60 -17.07 4.41 -8.03
N ALA A 61 -16.59 3.79 -6.95
CA ALA A 61 -15.42 4.28 -6.20
C ALA A 61 -14.18 4.33 -7.10
N ILE A 62 -13.89 3.26 -7.84
CA ILE A 62 -12.76 3.17 -8.76
C ILE A 62 -12.90 4.19 -9.90
N ALA A 63 -14.10 4.29 -10.50
CA ALA A 63 -14.31 5.20 -11.63
C ALA A 63 -14.02 6.67 -11.27
N ARG A 64 -14.37 7.09 -10.05
CA ARG A 64 -14.19 8.47 -9.56
C ARG A 64 -12.80 8.75 -9.00
N ALA A 65 -12.00 7.73 -8.71
CA ALA A 65 -10.72 7.87 -8.02
C ALA A 65 -9.57 8.23 -8.97
N ASP A 66 -8.66 9.05 -8.46
CA ASP A 66 -7.36 9.32 -9.04
C ASP A 66 -6.32 8.30 -8.53
N ILE A 67 -6.48 7.82 -7.27
CA ILE A 67 -5.66 6.77 -6.66
C ILE A 67 -6.58 5.72 -6.03
N VAL A 68 -6.32 4.45 -6.28
CA VAL A 68 -7.04 3.33 -5.67
C VAL A 68 -6.12 2.61 -4.68
N VAL A 69 -6.56 2.47 -3.44
CA VAL A 69 -5.83 1.75 -2.38
C VAL A 69 -6.43 0.36 -2.19
N LEU A 70 -5.64 -0.68 -2.39
CA LEU A 70 -6.00 -2.06 -2.10
C LEU A 70 -5.68 -2.36 -0.63
N ALA A 71 -6.71 -2.44 0.22
CA ALA A 71 -6.62 -2.69 1.65
C ALA A 71 -7.49 -3.88 2.09
N MET A 72 -7.46 -4.94 1.30
CA MET A 72 -8.22 -6.18 1.51
C MET A 72 -7.30 -7.39 1.67
N PRO A 73 -7.77 -8.52 2.20
CA PRO A 73 -7.03 -9.78 2.15
C PRO A 73 -6.70 -10.20 0.72
N LEU A 74 -5.50 -10.76 0.52
CA LEU A 74 -4.99 -11.09 -0.81
C LEU A 74 -5.87 -12.13 -1.54
N HIS A 75 -6.45 -13.10 -0.79
CA HIS A 75 -7.40 -14.07 -1.37
C HIS A 75 -8.69 -13.41 -1.92
N ARG A 76 -9.08 -12.24 -1.40
CA ARG A 76 -10.22 -11.47 -1.93
C ARG A 76 -9.83 -10.70 -3.18
N PHE A 77 -8.64 -10.11 -3.19
CA PHE A 77 -8.08 -9.48 -4.40
C PHE A 77 -8.05 -10.45 -5.58
N LEU A 78 -7.70 -11.72 -5.37
CA LEU A 78 -7.67 -12.73 -6.42
C LEU A 78 -9.04 -13.03 -7.08
N ARG A 79 -10.14 -12.63 -6.44
CA ARG A 79 -11.51 -12.76 -6.97
C ARG A 79 -11.98 -11.50 -7.70
N MET A 80 -11.21 -10.42 -7.65
CA MET A 80 -11.55 -9.17 -8.33
C MET A 80 -11.28 -9.29 -9.82
N ASP A 81 -12.12 -8.66 -10.64
CA ASP A 81 -11.85 -8.51 -12.07
C ASP A 81 -10.61 -7.61 -12.25
N PRO A 82 -9.53 -8.10 -12.87
CA PRO A 82 -8.34 -7.31 -13.09
C PRO A 82 -8.60 -6.07 -13.96
N ASN A 83 -9.56 -6.12 -14.88
CA ASN A 83 -9.91 -4.99 -15.75
C ASN A 83 -10.60 -3.84 -14.98
N ALA A 84 -11.12 -4.09 -13.77
CA ALA A 84 -11.73 -3.04 -12.97
C ALA A 84 -10.75 -1.90 -12.63
N LEU A 85 -9.43 -2.14 -12.67
CA LEU A 85 -8.38 -1.18 -12.38
C LEU A 85 -7.64 -0.67 -13.63
N PHE A 86 -8.24 -0.81 -14.80
CA PHE A 86 -7.66 -0.34 -16.05
C PHE A 86 -7.24 1.14 -15.95
N GLU A 87 -6.00 1.45 -16.33
CA GLU A 87 -5.37 2.79 -16.30
C GLU A 87 -5.38 3.48 -14.92
N LYS A 88 -5.55 2.74 -13.81
CA LYS A 88 -5.54 3.33 -12.46
C LYS A 88 -4.15 3.31 -11.84
N LEU A 89 -3.86 4.37 -11.06
CA LEU A 89 -2.77 4.36 -10.09
C LEU A 89 -3.25 3.60 -8.84
N VAL A 90 -2.56 2.51 -8.52
CA VAL A 90 -2.93 1.58 -7.46
C VAL A 90 -1.87 1.56 -6.37
N ILE A 91 -2.27 1.84 -5.14
CA ILE A 91 -1.46 1.58 -3.95
C ILE A 91 -1.78 0.17 -3.46
N ASP A 92 -0.80 -0.73 -3.48
CA ASP A 92 -0.89 -2.03 -2.86
C ASP A 92 -0.46 -1.94 -1.38
N ALA A 93 -1.45 -1.87 -0.48
CA ALA A 93 -1.25 -1.90 0.97
C ALA A 93 -1.51 -3.31 1.56
N MET A 94 -1.61 -4.32 0.70
CA MET A 94 -1.86 -5.71 1.12
C MET A 94 -0.57 -6.43 1.52
N ASN A 95 -0.73 -7.48 2.31
CA ASN A 95 0.28 -8.49 2.58
C ASN A 95 -0.33 -9.87 2.40
N TYR A 96 0.50 -10.86 2.09
CA TYR A 96 0.11 -12.23 2.30
C TYR A 96 0.15 -12.56 3.79
N TRP A 97 -0.99 -12.97 4.34
CA TRP A 97 -1.12 -13.33 5.75
C TRP A 97 -1.77 -14.70 5.87
N PRO A 98 -0.98 -15.80 6.00
CA PRO A 98 -1.48 -17.17 5.99
C PRO A 98 -2.70 -17.45 6.89
N PRO A 99 -2.79 -16.90 8.12
CA PRO A 99 -3.97 -17.10 8.97
C PRO A 99 -5.28 -16.54 8.37
N THR A 100 -5.20 -15.54 7.49
CA THR A 100 -6.35 -14.91 6.85
C THR A 100 -6.55 -15.41 5.42
N ASP A 101 -5.47 -15.54 4.67
CA ASP A 101 -5.51 -15.84 3.23
C ASP A 101 -5.52 -17.34 2.94
N GLY A 102 -5.11 -18.16 3.92
CA GLY A 102 -4.91 -19.59 3.70
C GLY A 102 -3.80 -19.85 2.69
N LYS A 103 -3.86 -21.02 2.04
CA LYS A 103 -2.93 -21.36 0.95
C LYS A 103 -3.38 -20.69 -0.34
N LEU A 104 -2.54 -19.83 -0.90
CA LEU A 104 -2.82 -19.18 -2.17
C LEU A 104 -2.47 -20.08 -3.36
N PRO A 105 -3.15 -19.91 -4.51
CA PRO A 105 -2.81 -20.62 -5.74
C PRO A 105 -1.52 -20.07 -6.36
N PRO A 106 -0.85 -20.83 -7.26
CA PRO A 106 0.22 -20.28 -8.08
C PRO A 106 -0.26 -19.08 -8.93
N PRO A 107 0.60 -18.07 -9.16
CA PRO A 107 1.98 -17.94 -8.68
C PRO A 107 2.08 -17.35 -7.25
N PHE A 108 0.99 -17.01 -6.57
CA PHE A 108 0.95 -16.34 -5.26
C PHE A 108 1.47 -17.19 -4.09
N ASN A 109 1.81 -18.42 -4.32
CA ASN A 109 2.48 -19.33 -3.38
C ASN A 109 3.99 -19.41 -3.58
N ASP A 110 4.58 -18.62 -4.48
CA ASP A 110 6.02 -18.53 -4.73
C ASP A 110 6.62 -17.41 -3.88
N ASP A 111 7.43 -17.74 -2.89
CA ASP A 111 8.10 -16.80 -1.98
C ASP A 111 9.33 -16.12 -2.61
N ARG A 112 9.75 -16.54 -3.80
CA ARG A 112 10.86 -15.94 -4.55
C ARG A 112 10.48 -14.62 -5.20
N VAL A 113 9.17 -14.39 -5.42
CA VAL A 113 8.62 -13.18 -6.04
C VAL A 113 7.86 -12.38 -5.00
N GLY A 114 8.00 -11.07 -5.00
CA GLY A 114 7.27 -10.19 -4.10
C GLY A 114 5.77 -10.22 -4.38
N THR A 115 4.92 -10.15 -3.34
CA THR A 115 3.46 -10.19 -3.53
C THR A 115 2.97 -9.07 -4.43
N SER A 116 3.58 -7.87 -4.38
CA SER A 116 3.18 -6.74 -5.22
C SER A 116 3.59 -6.90 -6.67
N GLU A 117 4.67 -7.63 -6.97
CA GLU A 117 5.03 -8.01 -8.33
C GLU A 117 3.96 -8.93 -8.93
N LEU A 118 3.45 -9.88 -8.12
CA LEU A 118 2.36 -10.78 -8.52
C LEU A 118 1.02 -10.02 -8.67
N VAL A 119 0.78 -9.02 -7.82
CA VAL A 119 -0.38 -8.12 -7.94
C VAL A 119 -0.29 -7.33 -9.24
N ALA A 120 0.86 -6.74 -9.55
CA ALA A 120 1.08 -6.01 -10.79
C ALA A 120 0.95 -6.91 -12.03
N GLY A 121 1.48 -8.14 -11.97
CA GLY A 121 1.34 -9.12 -13.05
C GLY A 121 -0.13 -9.52 -13.33
N ARG A 122 -1.01 -9.39 -12.33
CA ARG A 122 -2.46 -9.60 -12.49
C ARG A 122 -3.21 -8.36 -12.99
N LEU A 123 -2.58 -7.20 -12.90
CA LEU A 123 -3.15 -5.88 -13.26
C LEU A 123 -2.29 -5.22 -14.37
N PRO A 124 -2.18 -5.80 -15.57
CA PRO A 124 -1.19 -5.37 -16.57
C PRO A 124 -1.41 -3.93 -17.05
N ASP A 125 -2.63 -3.43 -16.95
CA ASP A 125 -3.00 -2.09 -17.40
C ASP A 125 -3.12 -1.07 -16.25
N ALA A 126 -2.74 -1.45 -15.03
CA ALA A 126 -2.68 -0.56 -13.88
C ALA A 126 -1.24 -0.25 -13.48
N THR A 127 -0.98 0.94 -12.96
CA THR A 127 0.32 1.27 -12.37
C THR A 127 0.30 0.98 -10.87
N VAL A 128 1.09 0.00 -10.44
CA VAL A 128 1.10 -0.47 -9.05
C VAL A 128 2.29 0.10 -8.28
N VAL A 129 2.02 0.65 -7.10
CA VAL A 129 3.01 1.12 -6.14
C VAL A 129 2.75 0.45 -4.79
N LYS A 130 3.79 -0.14 -4.19
CA LYS A 130 3.70 -0.75 -2.87
C LYS A 130 4.07 0.24 -1.78
N THR A 131 3.17 0.43 -0.81
CA THR A 131 3.43 1.19 0.43
C THR A 131 2.31 0.92 1.46
N LEU A 132 2.43 1.49 2.66
CA LEU A 132 1.46 1.41 3.77
C LEU A 132 1.25 0.00 4.36
N ASN A 133 1.79 -1.02 3.75
CA ASN A 133 1.62 -2.43 4.14
C ASN A 133 2.47 -2.84 5.36
N HIS A 134 3.50 -2.06 5.72
CA HIS A 134 4.53 -2.41 6.71
C HIS A 134 4.40 -1.65 8.04
N VAL A 135 3.24 -1.03 8.25
CA VAL A 135 2.87 -0.35 9.49
C VAL A 135 1.59 -0.97 10.06
N GLY A 136 1.53 -1.14 11.37
CA GLY A 136 0.34 -1.65 12.03
C GLY A 136 -0.85 -0.68 11.87
N TYR A 137 -2.04 -1.19 11.55
CA TYR A 137 -3.23 -0.35 11.34
C TYR A 137 -3.56 0.53 12.55
N HIS A 138 -3.25 0.06 13.76
CA HIS A 138 -3.45 0.82 15.00
C HIS A 138 -2.38 1.89 15.23
N GLU A 139 -1.25 1.81 14.51
CA GLU A 139 -0.17 2.79 14.57
C GLU A 139 -0.30 3.87 13.49
N LEU A 140 -1.01 3.57 12.39
CA LEU A 140 -1.14 4.47 11.24
C LEU A 140 -1.59 5.89 11.64
N GLU A 141 -2.57 6.02 12.53
CA GLU A 141 -3.06 7.33 12.96
C GLU A 141 -2.21 7.91 14.10
N SER A 142 -1.81 7.06 15.05
CA SER A 142 -1.06 7.53 16.23
C SER A 142 0.36 7.98 15.91
N HIS A 143 0.96 7.50 14.82
CA HIS A 143 2.31 7.87 14.38
C HIS A 143 2.35 8.91 13.25
N ALA A 144 1.21 9.32 12.71
CA ALA A 144 1.17 10.42 11.75
C ALA A 144 1.62 11.74 12.41
N ARG A 145 2.49 12.49 11.74
CA ARG A 145 3.05 13.76 12.23
C ARG A 145 3.05 14.80 11.12
N PRO A 146 2.91 16.08 11.46
CA PRO A 146 3.08 17.18 10.51
C PRO A 146 4.45 17.12 9.83
N SER A 147 4.54 17.71 8.63
CA SER A 147 5.80 17.86 7.91
C SER A 147 6.82 18.64 8.76
N GLY A 148 8.09 18.20 8.73
CA GLY A 148 9.17 18.80 9.52
C GLY A 148 9.25 18.33 10.98
N SER A 149 8.36 17.46 11.46
CA SER A 149 8.48 16.89 12.81
C SER A 149 9.71 15.99 12.91
N VAL A 150 10.49 16.15 13.99
CA VAL A 150 11.75 15.42 14.19
C VAL A 150 11.56 13.90 14.46
N ASP A 151 10.38 13.50 14.91
CA ASP A 151 10.00 12.12 15.21
C ASP A 151 9.12 11.50 14.12
N ARG A 152 9.10 12.10 12.93
CA ARG A 152 8.30 11.62 11.80
C ARG A 152 8.79 10.26 11.33
N ARG A 153 7.86 9.29 11.28
CA ARG A 153 8.16 7.93 10.85
C ARG A 153 8.29 7.84 9.34
N ALA A 154 9.27 7.07 8.86
CA ALA A 154 9.45 6.79 7.45
C ALA A 154 8.59 5.63 6.99
N LEU A 155 8.05 5.72 5.76
CA LEU A 155 7.39 4.63 5.04
C LEU A 155 8.04 4.43 3.67
N GLY A 156 8.35 3.18 3.36
CA GLY A 156 8.90 2.79 2.06
C GLY A 156 7.86 2.86 0.95
N VAL A 157 8.31 3.30 -0.22
CA VAL A 157 7.52 3.36 -1.46
C VAL A 157 8.29 2.64 -2.56
N ALA A 158 7.71 1.60 -3.16
CA ALA A 158 8.32 0.84 -4.26
C ALA A 158 7.42 0.85 -5.50
N GLY A 159 7.99 1.04 -6.67
CA GLY A 159 7.25 1.03 -7.93
C GLY A 159 8.15 1.22 -9.13
N ASP A 160 7.69 0.79 -10.29
CA ASP A 160 8.48 0.81 -11.54
C ASP A 160 8.29 2.10 -12.33
N ASP A 161 7.17 2.83 -12.12
CA ASP A 161 6.89 4.13 -12.73
C ASP A 161 7.26 5.27 -11.77
N LEU A 162 8.23 6.09 -12.14
CA LEU A 162 8.73 7.19 -11.31
C LEU A 162 7.67 8.27 -11.03
N ASN A 163 6.76 8.54 -11.96
CA ASN A 163 5.71 9.54 -11.75
C ASN A 163 4.69 9.02 -10.73
N ALA A 164 4.35 7.73 -10.82
CA ALA A 164 3.50 7.07 -9.85
C ALA A 164 4.14 7.04 -8.46
N VAL A 165 5.42 6.68 -8.37
CA VAL A 165 6.18 6.70 -7.10
C VAL A 165 6.19 8.10 -6.49
N ASN A 166 6.44 9.15 -7.29
CA ASN A 166 6.41 10.54 -6.83
C ASN A 166 5.02 10.97 -6.36
N THR A 167 3.96 10.60 -7.09
CA THR A 167 2.56 10.90 -6.73
C THR A 167 2.18 10.22 -5.41
N VAL A 168 2.53 8.94 -5.26
CA VAL A 168 2.26 8.18 -4.03
C VAL A 168 3.13 8.68 -2.87
N SER A 169 4.39 9.06 -3.11
CA SER A 169 5.26 9.66 -2.10
C SER A 169 4.67 10.97 -1.57
N ALA A 170 4.14 11.82 -2.45
CA ALA A 170 3.45 13.04 -2.04
C ALA A 170 2.17 12.75 -1.21
N PHE A 171 1.44 11.69 -1.54
CA PHE A 171 0.31 11.22 -0.75
C PHE A 171 0.78 10.75 0.64
N VAL A 172 1.81 9.91 0.72
CA VAL A 172 2.39 9.40 1.98
C VAL A 172 2.89 10.56 2.85
N ASP A 173 3.54 11.57 2.24
CA ASP A 173 4.00 12.76 2.95
C ASP A 173 2.83 13.56 3.52
N ARG A 174 1.79 13.76 2.75
CA ARG A 174 0.61 14.51 3.16
C ARG A 174 -0.16 13.84 4.30
N ILE A 175 -0.23 12.52 4.34
CA ILE A 175 -0.88 11.76 5.41
C ILE A 175 -0.03 11.61 6.69
N GLY A 176 1.14 12.26 6.75
CA GLY A 176 1.91 12.40 7.98
C GLY A 176 3.16 11.53 8.11
N TYR A 177 3.73 11.03 7.01
CA TYR A 177 4.90 10.14 7.00
C TYR A 177 5.99 10.61 6.05
N ASP A 178 7.24 10.28 6.34
CA ASP A 178 8.34 10.51 5.41
C ASP A 178 8.37 9.41 4.35
N ALA A 179 7.99 9.73 3.13
CA ALA A 179 8.08 8.78 2.03
C ALA A 179 9.53 8.50 1.64
N VAL A 180 9.94 7.23 1.64
CA VAL A 180 11.27 6.78 1.24
C VAL A 180 11.15 5.87 0.01
N PRO A 181 11.45 6.34 -1.21
CA PRO A 181 11.53 5.47 -2.37
C PRO A 181 12.59 4.37 -2.15
N VAL A 182 12.20 3.11 -2.26
CA VAL A 182 13.12 1.97 -2.06
C VAL A 182 13.56 1.32 -3.36
N GLY A 183 13.07 1.80 -4.50
CA GLY A 183 13.42 1.31 -5.83
C GLY A 183 12.24 0.70 -6.58
N PRO A 184 12.52 -0.20 -7.56
CA PRO A 184 11.48 -0.84 -8.36
C PRO A 184 10.54 -1.68 -7.49
N LEU A 185 9.41 -2.10 -8.07
CA LEU A 185 8.38 -2.86 -7.33
C LEU A 185 8.95 -4.13 -6.68
N SER A 186 9.92 -4.77 -7.31
CA SER A 186 10.66 -5.92 -6.77
C SER A 186 11.42 -5.60 -5.48
N ALA A 187 11.92 -4.38 -5.31
CA ALA A 187 12.56 -3.94 -4.05
C ALA A 187 11.54 -3.82 -2.90
N GLY A 188 10.24 -3.73 -3.19
CA GLY A 188 9.17 -3.71 -2.21
C GLY A 188 9.10 -4.94 -1.30
N ARG A 189 9.85 -5.99 -1.59
CA ARG A 189 9.98 -7.17 -0.70
C ARG A 189 10.51 -6.82 0.69
N VAL A 190 11.35 -5.79 0.82
CA VAL A 190 11.85 -5.31 2.11
C VAL A 190 10.73 -4.80 3.03
N LEU A 191 9.58 -4.44 2.44
CA LEU A 191 8.39 -3.93 3.14
C LEU A 191 7.41 -5.04 3.55
N GLN A 192 7.66 -6.30 3.17
CA GLN A 192 6.77 -7.43 3.45
C GLN A 192 7.03 -8.05 4.83
N PRO A 193 6.10 -8.84 5.37
CA PRO A 193 6.34 -9.62 6.59
C PRO A 193 7.65 -10.39 6.52
N GLY A 194 8.48 -10.25 7.55
CA GLY A 194 9.84 -10.81 7.58
C GLY A 194 10.92 -9.91 6.95
N GLY A 195 10.55 -8.83 6.29
CA GLY A 195 11.49 -7.83 5.79
C GLY A 195 12.04 -6.93 6.91
N PRO A 196 13.18 -6.25 6.65
CA PRO A 196 13.94 -5.52 7.69
C PRO A 196 13.22 -4.33 8.29
N VAL A 197 12.22 -3.78 7.59
CA VAL A 197 11.48 -2.58 8.01
C VAL A 197 10.00 -2.87 8.32
N PHE A 198 9.58 -4.13 8.24
CA PHE A 198 8.19 -4.51 8.53
C PHE A 198 7.90 -4.33 10.04
N GLY A 199 6.92 -3.48 10.36
CA GLY A 199 6.54 -3.14 11.74
C GLY A 199 7.55 -2.24 12.47
N ALA A 200 8.66 -1.87 11.84
CA ALA A 200 9.67 -1.02 12.47
C ALA A 200 9.22 0.45 12.54
N VAL A 201 9.52 1.10 13.67
CA VAL A 201 9.28 2.55 13.86
C VAL A 201 10.63 3.25 13.66
N LEU A 202 10.90 3.65 12.44
CA LEU A 202 12.17 4.23 12.02
C LEU A 202 11.98 5.62 11.42
N ARG A 203 12.93 6.52 11.65
CA ARG A 203 13.08 7.77 10.92
C ARG A 203 13.72 7.50 9.55
N ARG A 204 13.68 8.48 8.66
CA ARG A 204 14.21 8.36 7.30
C ARG A 204 15.61 7.74 7.24
N GLU A 205 16.57 8.29 7.95
CA GLU A 205 17.97 7.86 7.88
C GLU A 205 18.16 6.39 8.34
N ASP A 206 17.48 5.99 9.43
CA ASP A 206 17.54 4.63 9.96
C ASP A 206 16.82 3.64 9.04
N PHE A 207 15.73 4.09 8.42
CA PHE A 207 14.98 3.31 7.44
C PHE A 207 15.84 3.03 6.19
N GLU A 208 16.44 4.07 5.61
CA GLU A 208 17.33 3.97 4.44
C GLU A 208 18.51 3.05 4.73
N ARG A 209 19.11 3.16 5.92
CA ARG A 209 20.21 2.30 6.38
C ARG A 209 19.77 0.83 6.50
N ALA A 210 18.59 0.57 7.07
CA ALA A 210 18.07 -0.79 7.22
C ALA A 210 17.80 -1.45 5.85
N VAL A 211 17.24 -0.72 4.90
CA VAL A 211 17.00 -1.18 3.52
C VAL A 211 18.31 -1.45 2.81
N HIS A 212 19.29 -0.52 2.89
CA HIS A 212 20.59 -0.66 2.25
C HIS A 212 21.37 -1.89 2.76
N ASN A 213 21.43 -2.09 4.06
CA ASN A 213 22.14 -3.22 4.67
C ASN A 213 21.52 -4.58 4.26
N HIS A 214 20.20 -4.64 4.16
CA HIS A 214 19.50 -5.85 3.72
C HIS A 214 19.81 -6.18 2.25
N SER A 215 19.81 -5.20 1.37
CA SER A 215 20.13 -5.36 -0.05
C SER A 215 21.56 -5.79 -0.26
N GLY A 216 22.51 -5.26 0.51
CA GLY A 216 23.92 -5.64 0.49
C GLY A 216 24.12 -7.09 0.93
N ALA A 217 23.45 -7.54 1.99
CA ALA A 217 23.54 -8.92 2.48
C ALA A 217 22.98 -9.94 1.46
N GLN A 218 21.88 -9.60 0.78
CA GLN A 218 21.34 -10.46 -0.28
C GLN A 218 22.24 -10.53 -1.51
N ALA A 219 22.94 -9.45 -1.87
CA ALA A 219 23.89 -9.44 -2.98
C ALA A 219 25.10 -10.32 -2.69
N LEU A 220 25.66 -10.27 -1.47
CA LEU A 220 26.78 -11.11 -1.03
C LEU A 220 26.40 -12.59 -0.98
N GLY A 221 25.24 -12.95 -0.43
CA GLY A 221 24.77 -14.34 -0.40
C GLY A 221 24.56 -14.93 -1.80
N ARG A 222 24.12 -14.15 -2.79
CA ARG A 222 24.00 -14.60 -4.18
C ARG A 222 25.36 -14.80 -4.86
N ALA A 223 26.36 -14.00 -4.52
CA ALA A 223 27.71 -14.12 -5.07
C ALA A 223 28.43 -15.39 -4.56
N GLU A 224 28.21 -15.78 -3.31
CA GLU A 224 28.79 -17.00 -2.73
C GLU A 224 28.19 -18.29 -3.30
N TYR A 225 26.89 -18.31 -3.63
CA TYR A 225 26.22 -19.47 -4.25
C TYR A 225 26.40 -19.56 -5.77
N GLY A 226 26.79 -18.49 -6.45
CA GLY A 226 27.03 -18.46 -7.91
C GLY A 226 28.39 -18.95 -8.33
N GLN A 227 29.32 -19.24 -7.41
CA GLN A 227 30.67 -19.77 -7.71
C GLN A 227 30.79 -21.30 -7.55
N VAL A 228 29.71 -22.00 -7.26
CA VAL A 228 29.68 -23.47 -7.06
C VAL A 228 28.72 -24.12 -8.08
N ALA A 229 28.85 -23.76 -9.34
CA ALA A 229 28.18 -24.46 -10.45
C ALA A 229 29.11 -24.58 -11.64
#